data_b054f5b31d926c5858748356296a2757
#
_entry.id   b054f5b31d926c5858748356296a2757
#
_cell.length_a   1.000
_cell.length_b   1.000
_cell.length_c   1.000
_cell.angle_alpha   90.00
_cell.angle_beta   90.00
_cell.angle_gamma   90.00
#
_symmetry.space_group_name_H-M   'P 1'
#
loop_
_entity.id
_entity.type
_entity.pdbx_description
1 polymer ?
#
loop_
_entity_poly.entity_id
_entity_poly.type
_entity_poly.pdbx_seq_one_letter_code
_entity_poly.pdbx_strand_id
1 'polypeptide(L)'
;MQVDESTVLLALIVAITASIVAGNVLGRRKTDSVTLRLIGVLRRLGAEVKATRRSSSMALVSGRGLGELEEFSVLVGLLPRANILGYLAARLAGRRDLVMLRGSVKKPPKRGVALLRKGTPAVRGARRWGQKVAEVGEFLMVSEGSPPDLDREVIKTLSGTSLLLLAVRPELPHVYAYIELGPKLETSLEAAVRAVEAIRNALS
;
A
#
# COMPACT_ATOMS: atom_id res chain seq x y z
N MET A 1 11.77 -51.04 -12.89
CA MET A 1 12.72 -50.10 -12.28
C MET A 1 12.10 -49.67 -10.94
N GLN A 2 12.56 -50.25 -9.82
CA GLN A 2 12.12 -49.77 -8.51
C GLN A 2 12.88 -48.47 -8.23
N VAL A 3 12.14 -47.37 -8.13
CA VAL A 3 12.72 -46.10 -7.70
C VAL A 3 12.92 -46.22 -6.19
N ASP A 4 14.16 -46.13 -5.74
CA ASP A 4 14.52 -46.24 -4.33
C ASP A 4 13.89 -45.04 -3.57
N GLU A 5 13.22 -45.30 -2.44
CA GLU A 5 12.56 -44.30 -1.59
C GLU A 5 13.51 -43.17 -1.18
N SER A 6 14.78 -43.49 -0.94
CA SER A 6 15.82 -42.51 -0.63
C SER A 6 16.08 -41.53 -1.78
N THR A 7 16.03 -42.02 -3.04
CA THR A 7 16.18 -41.17 -4.25
C THR A 7 15.02 -40.23 -4.40
N VAL A 8 13.79 -40.69 -4.13
CA VAL A 8 12.57 -39.82 -4.20
C VAL A 8 12.66 -38.75 -3.12
N LEU A 9 13.02 -39.11 -1.88
CA LEU A 9 13.15 -38.16 -0.79
C LEU A 9 14.22 -37.09 -1.06
N LEU A 10 15.40 -37.52 -1.57
CA LEU A 10 16.46 -36.61 -1.94
C LEU A 10 16.02 -35.61 -3.04
N ALA A 11 15.36 -36.11 -4.08
CA ALA A 11 14.85 -35.29 -5.16
C ALA A 11 13.83 -34.24 -4.65
N LEU A 12 12.96 -34.64 -3.72
CA LEU A 12 11.99 -33.76 -3.08
C LEU A 12 12.67 -32.65 -2.27
N ILE A 13 13.68 -33.01 -1.45
CA ILE A 13 14.45 -32.04 -0.66
C ILE A 13 15.14 -31.02 -1.57
N VAL A 14 15.79 -31.49 -2.64
CA VAL A 14 16.45 -30.62 -3.63
C VAL A 14 15.44 -29.69 -4.29
N ALA A 15 14.30 -30.21 -4.73
CA ALA A 15 13.26 -29.40 -5.38
C ALA A 15 12.69 -28.31 -4.43
N ILE A 16 12.42 -28.66 -3.17
CA ILE A 16 11.95 -27.69 -2.16
C ILE A 16 13.01 -26.62 -1.91
N THR A 17 14.28 -27.02 -1.70
CA THR A 17 15.37 -26.09 -1.44
C THR A 17 15.60 -25.14 -2.63
N ALA A 18 15.62 -25.68 -3.84
CA ALA A 18 15.75 -24.88 -5.07
C ALA A 18 14.58 -23.88 -5.21
N SER A 19 13.37 -24.31 -4.91
CA SER A 19 12.17 -23.46 -4.90
C SER A 19 12.29 -22.30 -3.93
N ILE A 20 12.75 -22.54 -2.70
CA ILE A 20 12.94 -21.52 -1.67
C ILE A 20 14.02 -20.52 -2.10
N VAL A 21 15.15 -20.99 -2.62
CA VAL A 21 16.23 -20.12 -3.09
C VAL A 21 15.77 -19.25 -4.25
N ALA A 22 15.18 -19.85 -5.28
CA ALA A 22 14.65 -19.15 -6.43
C ALA A 22 13.59 -18.11 -6.03
N GLY A 23 12.65 -18.48 -5.17
CA GLY A 23 11.61 -17.60 -4.66
C GLY A 23 12.17 -16.40 -3.89
N ASN A 24 13.20 -16.61 -3.08
CA ASN A 24 13.89 -15.53 -2.36
C ASN A 24 14.62 -14.58 -3.32
N VAL A 25 15.31 -15.10 -4.33
CA VAL A 25 15.99 -14.26 -5.35
C VAL A 25 15.00 -13.42 -6.14
N LEU A 26 13.91 -14.03 -6.61
CA LEU A 26 12.84 -13.33 -7.34
C LEU A 26 12.15 -12.29 -6.45
N GLY A 27 11.90 -12.63 -5.19
CA GLY A 27 11.33 -11.71 -4.21
C GLY A 27 12.22 -10.47 -4.00
N ARG A 28 13.54 -10.69 -3.78
CA ARG A 28 14.52 -9.60 -3.63
C ARG A 28 14.54 -8.69 -4.85
N ARG A 29 14.70 -9.24 -6.07
CA ARG A 29 14.73 -8.47 -7.31
C ARG A 29 13.48 -7.60 -7.49
N LYS A 30 12.29 -8.16 -7.22
CA LYS A 30 11.05 -7.41 -7.31
C LYS A 30 10.97 -6.33 -6.24
N THR A 31 11.34 -6.61 -4.99
CA THR A 31 11.35 -5.63 -3.90
C THR A 31 12.28 -4.46 -4.25
N ASP A 32 13.50 -4.75 -4.71
CA ASP A 32 14.47 -3.72 -5.10
C ASP A 32 13.96 -2.87 -6.28
N SER A 33 13.41 -3.49 -7.32
CA SER A 33 12.82 -2.77 -8.46
C SER A 33 11.69 -1.83 -8.05
N VAL A 34 10.75 -2.31 -7.22
CA VAL A 34 9.64 -1.48 -6.72
C VAL A 34 10.16 -0.34 -5.84
N THR A 35 11.14 -0.63 -4.97
CA THR A 35 11.73 0.37 -4.09
C THR A 35 12.44 1.48 -4.89
N LEU A 36 13.19 1.13 -5.92
CA LEU A 36 13.86 2.10 -6.80
C LEU A 36 12.84 2.98 -7.54
N ARG A 37 11.76 2.40 -8.05
CA ARG A 37 10.65 3.16 -8.67
C ARG A 37 10.03 4.15 -7.68
N LEU A 38 9.74 3.70 -6.46
CA LEU A 38 9.19 4.56 -5.39
C LEU A 38 10.12 5.70 -5.04
N ILE A 39 11.42 5.43 -4.89
CA ILE A 39 12.44 6.47 -4.64
C ILE A 39 12.44 7.51 -5.76
N GLY A 40 12.37 7.07 -7.01
CA GLY A 40 12.30 7.95 -8.17
C GLY A 40 11.09 8.88 -8.15
N VAL A 41 9.90 8.34 -7.84
CA VAL A 41 8.67 9.13 -7.71
C VAL A 41 8.75 10.12 -6.54
N LEU A 42 9.14 9.63 -5.36
CA LEU A 42 9.20 10.46 -4.16
C LEU A 42 10.19 11.61 -4.31
N ARG A 43 11.34 11.38 -4.95
CA ARG A 43 12.31 12.45 -5.26
C ARG A 43 11.78 13.45 -6.28
N ARG A 44 11.03 13.00 -7.31
CA ARG A 44 10.37 13.93 -8.25
C ARG A 44 9.32 14.81 -7.55
N LEU A 45 8.71 14.31 -6.49
CA LEU A 45 7.79 15.07 -5.64
C LEU A 45 8.52 15.96 -4.60
N GLY A 46 9.84 16.05 -4.65
CA GLY A 46 10.66 16.91 -3.80
C GLY A 46 11.06 16.31 -2.44
N ALA A 47 10.76 15.02 -2.21
CA ALA A 47 11.05 14.40 -0.91
C ALA A 47 12.52 13.97 -0.77
N GLU A 48 13.07 14.15 0.42
CA GLU A 48 14.31 13.52 0.85
C GLU A 48 14.03 12.11 1.36
N VAL A 49 14.64 11.08 0.75
CA VAL A 49 14.30 9.69 1.05
C VAL A 49 15.51 8.82 1.36
N LYS A 50 15.32 7.91 2.34
CA LYS A 50 16.22 6.80 2.65
C LYS A 50 15.45 5.49 2.52
N ALA A 51 16.08 4.46 1.97
CA ALA A 51 15.47 3.14 1.84
C ALA A 51 16.25 2.10 2.64
N THR A 52 15.51 1.22 3.30
CA THR A 52 16.05 0.10 4.07
C THR A 52 15.29 -1.16 3.69
N ARG A 53 16.00 -2.17 3.16
CA ARG A 53 15.39 -3.47 2.93
C ARG A 53 15.26 -4.22 4.25
N ARG A 54 14.07 -4.74 4.53
CA ARG A 54 13.77 -5.54 5.73
C ARG A 54 13.87 -7.04 5.47
N SER A 55 13.45 -7.50 4.28
CA SER A 55 13.51 -8.91 3.88
C SER A 55 13.49 -9.05 2.35
N SER A 56 13.41 -10.28 1.85
CA SER A 56 13.23 -10.55 0.41
C SER A 56 11.88 -10.08 -0.14
N SER A 57 10.91 -9.78 0.72
CA SER A 57 9.54 -9.35 0.34
C SER A 57 9.11 -8.03 0.97
N MET A 58 9.99 -7.38 1.75
CA MET A 58 9.66 -6.14 2.45
C MET A 58 10.79 -5.12 2.35
N ALA A 59 10.43 -3.88 2.02
CA ALA A 59 11.32 -2.71 2.10
C ALA A 59 10.59 -1.53 2.73
N LEU A 60 11.33 -0.69 3.43
CA LEU A 60 10.85 0.55 4.03
C LEU A 60 11.58 1.72 3.36
N VAL A 61 10.83 2.65 2.81
CA VAL A 61 11.33 3.95 2.35
C VAL A 61 10.81 4.99 3.31
N SER A 62 11.68 5.71 3.98
CA SER A 62 11.32 6.81 4.89
C SER A 62 11.91 8.10 4.40
N GLY A 63 11.26 9.21 4.71
CA GLY A 63 11.73 10.52 4.26
C GLY A 63 10.96 11.68 4.85
N ARG A 64 11.28 12.86 4.33
CA ARG A 64 10.71 14.15 4.74
C ARG A 64 10.36 15.00 3.52
N GLY A 65 9.42 15.94 3.70
CA GLY A 65 9.11 16.94 2.69
C GLY A 65 8.33 16.39 1.49
N LEU A 66 7.36 15.52 1.71
CA LEU A 66 6.49 15.00 0.65
C LEU A 66 5.16 15.78 0.63
N GLY A 67 5.10 16.88 -0.12
CA GLY A 67 3.95 17.78 -0.11
C GLY A 67 3.68 18.28 1.32
N GLU A 68 2.47 18.00 1.83
CA GLU A 68 2.08 18.36 3.19
C GLU A 68 2.60 17.43 4.27
N LEU A 69 3.21 16.30 3.89
CA LEU A 69 3.78 15.35 4.84
C LEU A 69 5.16 15.82 5.29
N GLU A 70 5.28 16.12 6.58
CA GLU A 70 6.55 16.49 7.21
C GLU A 70 7.49 15.29 7.29
N GLU A 71 6.98 14.19 7.82
CA GLU A 71 7.67 12.91 7.86
C GLU A 71 6.76 11.83 7.30
N PHE A 72 7.36 10.91 6.56
CA PHE A 72 6.60 9.80 6.00
C PHE A 72 7.41 8.50 5.95
N SER A 73 6.69 7.40 5.86
CA SER A 73 7.25 6.09 5.58
C SER A 73 6.37 5.34 4.58
N VAL A 74 7.01 4.71 3.62
CA VAL A 74 6.37 3.86 2.61
C VAL A 74 6.87 2.44 2.79
N LEU A 75 5.99 1.55 3.23
CA LEU A 75 6.28 0.13 3.37
C LEU A 75 5.86 -0.60 2.10
N VAL A 76 6.82 -1.21 1.43
CA VAL A 76 6.56 -2.17 0.34
C VAL A 76 6.36 -3.54 0.96
N GLY A 77 5.20 -4.13 0.79
CA GLY A 77 4.86 -5.48 1.25
C GLY A 77 4.50 -6.37 0.06
N LEU A 78 5.41 -7.28 -0.29
CA LEU A 78 5.17 -8.28 -1.32
C LEU A 78 4.72 -9.59 -0.67
N LEU A 79 3.89 -10.34 -1.36
CA LEU A 79 3.58 -11.72 -0.97
C LEU A 79 4.86 -12.56 -0.96
N PRO A 80 5.11 -13.37 0.09
CA PRO A 80 6.31 -14.21 0.19
C PRO A 80 6.38 -15.21 -0.96
N ARG A 81 7.46 -15.19 -1.73
CA ARG A 81 7.68 -16.07 -2.89
C ARG A 81 8.57 -17.28 -2.56
N ALA A 82 9.19 -17.27 -1.39
CA ALA A 82 10.02 -18.39 -0.91
C ALA A 82 9.23 -19.71 -0.79
N ASN A 83 7.93 -19.62 -0.50
CA ASN A 83 7.02 -20.75 -0.51
C ASN A 83 6.05 -20.59 -1.69
N ILE A 84 6.29 -21.29 -2.80
CA ILE A 84 5.48 -21.19 -4.02
C ILE A 84 4.03 -21.59 -3.75
N LEU A 85 3.78 -22.65 -2.99
CA LEU A 85 2.42 -23.10 -2.66
C LEU A 85 1.69 -22.06 -1.81
N GLY A 86 2.37 -21.53 -0.79
CA GLY A 86 1.83 -20.45 0.04
C GLY A 86 1.56 -19.16 -0.77
N TYR A 87 2.44 -18.83 -1.71
CA TYR A 87 2.26 -17.71 -2.63
C TYR A 87 1.02 -17.90 -3.50
N LEU A 88 0.87 -19.08 -4.12
CA LEU A 88 -0.30 -19.39 -4.96
C LEU A 88 -1.59 -19.38 -4.15
N ALA A 89 -1.59 -20.01 -2.97
CA ALA A 89 -2.75 -20.00 -2.07
C ALA A 89 -3.14 -18.56 -1.65
N ALA A 90 -2.16 -17.72 -1.31
CA ALA A 90 -2.42 -16.32 -0.99
C ALA A 90 -3.01 -15.53 -2.18
N ARG A 91 -2.52 -15.79 -3.39
CA ARG A 91 -3.05 -15.19 -4.63
C ARG A 91 -4.47 -15.63 -4.92
N LEU A 92 -4.76 -16.94 -4.79
CA LEU A 92 -6.12 -17.49 -4.95
C LEU A 92 -7.08 -16.95 -3.89
N ALA A 93 -6.60 -16.72 -2.66
CA ALA A 93 -7.35 -16.05 -1.60
C ALA A 93 -7.52 -14.53 -1.82
N GLY A 94 -7.14 -13.99 -2.99
CA GLY A 94 -7.29 -12.58 -3.34
C GLY A 94 -6.28 -11.64 -2.68
N ARG A 95 -5.25 -12.16 -1.98
CA ARG A 95 -4.19 -11.33 -1.42
C ARG A 95 -3.33 -10.75 -2.53
N ARG A 96 -2.85 -9.51 -2.31
CA ARG A 96 -2.08 -8.76 -3.30
C ARG A 96 -0.83 -8.14 -2.69
N ASP A 97 0.12 -7.85 -3.56
CA ASP A 97 1.28 -7.04 -3.20
C ASP A 97 0.79 -5.62 -2.93
N LEU A 98 1.20 -5.01 -1.82
CA LEU A 98 0.72 -3.71 -1.37
C LEU A 98 1.86 -2.75 -1.07
N VAL A 99 1.57 -1.49 -1.23
CA VAL A 99 2.38 -0.37 -0.73
C VAL A 99 1.55 0.39 0.29
N MET A 100 2.12 0.62 1.46
CA MET A 100 1.48 1.37 2.54
C MET A 100 2.26 2.66 2.77
N LEU A 101 1.64 3.80 2.53
CA LEU A 101 2.14 5.11 2.92
C LEU A 101 1.59 5.45 4.31
N ARG A 102 2.47 5.93 5.19
CA ARG A 102 2.14 6.54 6.48
C ARG A 102 2.85 7.87 6.56
N GLY A 103 2.21 8.87 7.16
CA GLY A 103 2.84 10.17 7.30
C GLY A 103 2.25 11.02 8.41
N SER A 104 3.04 11.99 8.86
CA SER A 104 2.61 13.06 9.75
C SER A 104 2.52 14.36 8.97
N VAL A 105 1.52 15.19 9.28
CA VAL A 105 1.36 16.54 8.74
C VAL A 105 1.65 17.57 9.82
N LYS A 106 2.17 18.74 9.45
CA LYS A 106 2.48 19.83 10.39
C LYS A 106 1.26 20.31 11.18
N LYS A 107 0.13 20.38 10.49
CA LYS A 107 -1.15 20.78 11.09
C LYS A 107 -2.12 19.62 10.94
N PRO A 108 -2.34 18.83 12.00
CA PRO A 108 -3.29 17.72 11.96
C PRO A 108 -4.71 18.25 11.73
N PRO A 109 -5.58 17.52 11.01
CA PRO A 109 -6.97 17.89 10.85
C PRO A 109 -7.70 17.78 12.19
N LYS A 110 -8.80 18.53 12.37
CA LYS A 110 -9.61 18.48 13.60
C LYS A 110 -10.46 17.22 13.69
N ARG A 111 -10.70 16.54 12.59
CA ARG A 111 -11.53 15.32 12.48
C ARG A 111 -11.01 14.37 11.42
N GLY A 112 -11.35 13.09 11.56
CA GLY A 112 -10.90 12.04 10.66
C GLY A 112 -11.80 11.87 9.44
N VAL A 113 -11.17 11.56 8.29
CA VAL A 113 -11.83 11.14 7.05
C VAL A 113 -11.09 9.96 6.46
N ALA A 114 -11.83 8.97 5.98
CA ALA A 114 -11.28 7.84 5.23
C ALA A 114 -12.04 7.65 3.91
N LEU A 115 -11.31 7.49 2.84
CA LEU A 115 -11.79 7.06 1.53
C LEU A 115 -11.45 5.59 1.33
N LEU A 116 -12.46 4.75 1.13
CA LEU A 116 -12.32 3.30 0.99
C LEU A 116 -12.86 2.88 -0.38
N ARG A 117 -12.05 2.24 -1.20
CA ARG A 117 -12.51 1.75 -2.50
C ARG A 117 -13.60 0.71 -2.32
N LYS A 118 -14.74 0.88 -3.01
CA LYS A 118 -15.86 -0.07 -3.03
C LYS A 118 -15.36 -1.46 -3.44
N GLY A 119 -15.95 -2.52 -2.86
CA GLY A 119 -15.55 -3.89 -3.16
C GLY A 119 -14.31 -4.39 -2.42
N THR A 120 -13.63 -3.56 -1.62
CA THR A 120 -12.48 -4.00 -0.81
C THR A 120 -12.93 -4.51 0.57
N PRO A 121 -12.15 -5.43 1.20
CA PRO A 121 -12.46 -5.90 2.56
C PRO A 121 -12.49 -4.78 3.61
N ALA A 122 -11.75 -3.68 3.39
CA ALA A 122 -11.72 -2.53 4.28
C ALA A 122 -13.10 -1.88 4.48
N VAL A 123 -13.95 -1.92 3.46
CA VAL A 123 -15.34 -1.38 3.52
C VAL A 123 -16.20 -2.09 4.56
N ARG A 124 -15.98 -3.41 4.77
CA ARG A 124 -16.74 -4.19 5.78
C ARG A 124 -16.45 -3.73 7.21
N GLY A 125 -15.22 -3.29 7.47
CA GLY A 125 -14.81 -2.75 8.78
C GLY A 125 -15.37 -1.34 9.03
N ALA A 126 -15.40 -0.49 8.00
CA ALA A 126 -15.79 0.91 8.12
C ALA A 126 -17.23 1.11 8.62
N ARG A 127 -18.15 0.23 8.22
CA ARG A 127 -19.56 0.27 8.69
C ARG A 127 -19.73 0.06 10.20
N ARG A 128 -18.72 -0.47 10.88
CA ARG A 128 -18.74 -0.71 12.34
C ARG A 128 -18.33 0.53 13.14
N TRP A 129 -17.83 1.57 12.51
CA TRP A 129 -17.32 2.76 13.21
C TRP A 129 -18.41 3.79 13.54
N GLY A 130 -19.67 3.51 13.19
CA GLY A 130 -20.82 4.39 13.53
C GLY A 130 -20.77 5.79 12.92
N GLN A 131 -19.91 5.97 11.92
CA GLN A 131 -19.59 7.26 11.31
C GLN A 131 -20.49 7.53 10.10
N LYS A 132 -20.62 8.81 9.74
CA LYS A 132 -21.36 9.19 8.53
C LYS A 132 -20.64 8.67 7.30
N VAL A 133 -21.40 8.05 6.40
CA VAL A 133 -20.89 7.45 5.16
C VAL A 133 -21.52 8.17 3.98
N ALA A 134 -20.69 8.63 3.04
CA ALA A 134 -21.10 9.20 1.77
C ALA A 134 -20.46 8.41 0.61
N GLU A 135 -21.16 8.32 -0.50
CA GLU A 135 -20.62 7.71 -1.72
C GLU A 135 -19.96 8.78 -2.59
N VAL A 136 -18.70 8.55 -2.95
CA VAL A 136 -17.90 9.47 -3.73
C VAL A 136 -17.22 8.70 -4.86
N GLY A 137 -17.88 8.62 -6.00
CA GLY A 137 -17.40 7.83 -7.14
C GLY A 137 -17.21 6.36 -6.80
N GLU A 138 -15.97 5.84 -7.00
CA GLU A 138 -15.59 4.47 -6.67
C GLU A 138 -15.29 4.25 -5.18
N PHE A 139 -15.38 5.30 -4.36
CA PHE A 139 -15.04 5.26 -2.96
C PHE A 139 -16.27 5.42 -2.07
N LEU A 140 -16.18 4.85 -0.87
CA LEU A 140 -16.99 5.22 0.29
C LEU A 140 -16.16 6.16 1.15
N MET A 141 -16.70 7.33 1.42
CA MET A 141 -16.12 8.30 2.34
C MET A 141 -16.76 8.10 3.71
N VAL A 142 -15.93 7.84 4.71
CA VAL A 142 -16.32 7.70 6.11
C VAL A 142 -15.72 8.87 6.86
N SER A 143 -16.53 9.64 7.61
CA SER A 143 -16.06 10.84 8.31
C SER A 143 -16.61 10.93 9.73
N GLU A 144 -15.82 11.52 10.60
CA GLU A 144 -16.24 11.98 11.94
C GLU A 144 -16.96 13.31 11.78
N GLY A 145 -18.29 13.27 11.70
CA GLY A 145 -19.13 14.45 11.47
C GLY A 145 -19.60 14.57 10.02
N SER A 146 -19.88 15.77 9.55
CA SER A 146 -20.34 15.98 8.17
C SER A 146 -19.22 15.67 7.18
N PRO A 147 -19.50 14.87 6.13
CA PRO A 147 -18.52 14.61 5.08
C PRO A 147 -18.01 15.93 4.50
N PRO A 148 -16.69 16.09 4.31
CA PRO A 148 -16.15 17.25 3.63
C PRO A 148 -16.59 17.22 2.16
N ASP A 149 -16.85 18.39 1.60
CA ASP A 149 -17.04 18.52 0.16
C ASP A 149 -15.67 18.46 -0.52
N LEU A 150 -15.42 17.34 -1.20
CA LEU A 150 -14.18 17.15 -1.94
C LEU A 150 -14.38 17.58 -3.39
N ASP A 151 -13.41 18.32 -3.90
CA ASP A 151 -13.39 18.73 -5.29
C ASP A 151 -13.53 17.52 -6.24
N ARG A 152 -14.37 17.68 -7.25
CA ARG A 152 -14.62 16.65 -8.29
C ARG A 152 -13.34 16.23 -9.01
N GLU A 153 -12.37 17.15 -9.18
CA GLU A 153 -11.08 16.83 -9.77
C GLU A 153 -10.26 15.85 -8.91
N VAL A 154 -10.26 16.05 -7.60
CA VAL A 154 -9.60 15.12 -6.66
C VAL A 154 -10.22 13.73 -6.77
N ILE A 155 -11.53 13.65 -6.77
CA ILE A 155 -12.27 12.38 -6.90
C ILE A 155 -11.96 11.70 -8.23
N LYS A 156 -11.96 12.44 -9.33
CA LYS A 156 -11.63 11.95 -10.67
C LYS A 156 -10.20 11.43 -10.74
N THR A 157 -9.26 12.14 -10.14
CA THR A 157 -7.85 11.73 -10.08
C THR A 157 -7.69 10.44 -9.31
N LEU A 158 -8.39 10.26 -8.19
CA LEU A 158 -8.35 9.04 -7.38
C LEU A 158 -9.01 7.85 -8.08
N SER A 159 -10.08 8.05 -8.84
CA SER A 159 -10.84 6.98 -9.50
C SER A 159 -10.00 6.18 -10.50
N GLY A 160 -9.02 6.80 -11.16
CA GLY A 160 -8.13 6.13 -12.10
C GLY A 160 -6.98 5.33 -11.47
N THR A 161 -6.84 5.31 -10.13
CA THR A 161 -5.67 4.79 -9.41
C THR A 161 -5.85 3.35 -8.92
N SER A 162 -4.79 2.79 -8.33
CA SER A 162 -4.82 1.52 -7.57
C SER A 162 -4.96 1.75 -6.06
N LEU A 163 -5.40 2.93 -5.63
CA LEU A 163 -5.63 3.27 -4.23
C LEU A 163 -6.80 2.44 -3.69
N LEU A 164 -6.56 1.77 -2.55
CA LEU A 164 -7.57 0.95 -1.85
C LEU A 164 -8.16 1.68 -0.65
N LEU A 165 -7.32 2.46 0.03
CA LEU A 165 -7.70 3.22 1.20
C LEU A 165 -6.83 4.48 1.27
N LEU A 166 -7.43 5.60 1.61
CA LEU A 166 -6.76 6.81 2.06
C LEU A 166 -7.47 7.32 3.31
N ALA A 167 -6.75 7.44 4.40
CA ALA A 167 -7.28 8.00 5.65
C ALA A 167 -6.41 9.18 6.09
N VAL A 168 -7.09 10.25 6.49
CA VAL A 168 -6.49 11.45 7.10
C VAL A 168 -7.20 11.66 8.43
N ARG A 169 -6.45 11.75 9.53
CA ARG A 169 -6.99 11.73 10.89
C ARG A 169 -6.19 12.60 11.87
N PRO A 170 -6.80 12.99 13.02
CA PRO A 170 -6.11 13.80 14.04
C PRO A 170 -4.93 13.10 14.69
N GLU A 171 -5.03 11.76 14.92
CA GLU A 171 -4.02 11.00 15.63
C GLU A 171 -2.87 10.55 14.72
N LEU A 172 -1.68 10.41 15.31
CA LEU A 172 -0.50 9.89 14.60
C LEU A 172 -0.63 8.38 14.28
N PRO A 173 -0.15 7.96 13.12
CA PRO A 173 0.21 8.82 12.00
C PRO A 173 -1.03 9.41 11.37
N HIS A 174 -0.96 10.70 11.02
CA HIS A 174 -2.12 11.46 10.52
C HIS A 174 -2.64 10.96 9.18
N VAL A 175 -1.78 10.33 8.38
CA VAL A 175 -2.09 9.85 7.04
C VAL A 175 -1.78 8.38 6.89
N TYR A 176 -2.72 7.65 6.32
CA TYR A 176 -2.54 6.27 5.84
C TYR A 176 -3.05 6.14 4.41
N ALA A 177 -2.25 5.54 3.54
CA ALA A 177 -2.75 5.10 2.24
C ALA A 177 -2.31 3.67 1.95
N TYR A 178 -3.22 2.86 1.43
CA TYR A 178 -2.95 1.53 0.91
C TYR A 178 -3.13 1.55 -0.59
N ILE A 179 -2.09 1.18 -1.32
CA ILE A 179 -2.05 1.18 -2.78
C ILE A 179 -1.70 -0.23 -3.23
N GLU A 180 -2.51 -0.79 -4.14
CA GLU A 180 -2.18 -2.07 -4.76
C GLU A 180 -0.99 -1.91 -5.70
N LEU A 181 -0.01 -2.80 -5.58
CA LEU A 181 1.17 -2.77 -6.41
C LEU A 181 0.83 -3.20 -7.85
N GLY A 182 1.05 -2.32 -8.79
CA GLY A 182 0.76 -2.53 -10.19
C GLY A 182 1.39 -1.47 -11.09
N PRO A 183 1.01 -1.43 -12.38
CA PRO A 183 1.53 -0.43 -13.32
C PRO A 183 1.17 1.01 -12.92
N LYS A 184 0.05 1.19 -12.22
CA LYS A 184 -0.43 2.51 -11.77
C LYS A 184 0.13 2.96 -10.42
N LEU A 185 1.17 2.30 -9.87
CA LEU A 185 1.72 2.62 -8.55
C LEU A 185 2.14 4.09 -8.44
N GLU A 186 2.85 4.60 -9.43
CA GLU A 186 3.40 5.95 -9.42
C GLU A 186 2.29 6.99 -9.42
N THR A 187 1.37 6.89 -10.38
CA THR A 187 0.20 7.79 -10.46
C THR A 187 -0.70 7.69 -9.23
N SER A 188 -0.81 6.49 -8.63
CA SER A 188 -1.58 6.28 -7.40
C SER A 188 -0.95 6.96 -6.19
N LEU A 189 0.37 6.92 -6.09
CA LEU A 189 1.09 7.59 -5.00
C LEU A 189 0.99 9.12 -5.14
N GLU A 190 1.20 9.65 -6.34
CA GLU A 190 1.05 11.08 -6.64
C GLU A 190 -0.38 11.57 -6.33
N ALA A 191 -1.39 10.82 -6.78
CA ALA A 191 -2.78 11.13 -6.51
C ALA A 191 -3.11 11.08 -5.00
N ALA A 192 -2.57 10.10 -4.27
CA ALA A 192 -2.76 10.00 -2.82
C ALA A 192 -2.17 11.22 -2.09
N VAL A 193 -0.96 11.66 -2.47
CA VAL A 193 -0.31 12.84 -1.86
C VAL A 193 -1.13 14.12 -2.11
N ARG A 194 -1.59 14.36 -3.34
CA ARG A 194 -2.47 15.49 -3.69
C ARG A 194 -3.81 15.44 -2.95
N ALA A 195 -4.39 14.25 -2.82
CA ALA A 195 -5.64 14.08 -2.10
C ALA A 195 -5.51 14.35 -0.60
N VAL A 196 -4.36 14.03 0.02
CA VAL A 196 -4.08 14.38 1.42
C VAL A 196 -4.16 15.89 1.62
N GLU A 197 -3.55 16.68 0.71
CA GLU A 197 -3.59 18.14 0.76
C GLU A 197 -5.02 18.67 0.65
N ALA A 198 -5.77 18.20 -0.34
CA ALA A 198 -7.16 18.61 -0.56
C ALA A 198 -8.07 18.24 0.63
N ILE A 199 -7.97 17.01 1.15
CA ILE A 199 -8.74 16.57 2.32
C ILE A 199 -8.39 17.41 3.54
N ARG A 200 -7.11 17.66 3.79
CA ARG A 200 -6.68 18.48 4.94
C ARG A 200 -7.25 19.89 4.84
N ASN A 201 -7.17 20.53 3.67
CA ASN A 201 -7.70 21.87 3.46
C ASN A 201 -9.22 21.94 3.68
N ALA A 202 -9.95 20.89 3.30
CA ALA A 202 -11.39 20.78 3.52
C ALA A 202 -11.77 20.47 4.99
N LEU A 203 -10.80 20.06 5.83
CA LEU A 203 -10.99 19.72 7.25
C LEU A 203 -10.43 20.77 8.22
N SER A 204 -9.73 21.77 7.73
CA SER A 204 -9.16 22.88 8.52
C SER A 204 -10.22 23.88 8.91
#